data_ca56bbb59a4e60921967e23ad20a0963
#
_entry.id   ca56bbb59a4e60921967e23ad20a0963
#
_cell.length_a   1.000
_cell.length_b   1.000
_cell.length_c   1.000
_cell.angle_alpha   90.00
_cell.angle_beta   90.00
_cell.angle_gamma   90.00
#
_symmetry.space_group_name_H-M   'P 1'
#
loop_
_entity.id
_entity.type
_entity.pdbx_description
1 polymer ?
#
loop_
_entity_poly.entity_id
_entity_poly.type
_entity_poly.pdbx_seq_one_letter_code
_entity_poly.pdbx_strand_id
1 'polypeptide(L)'
;MKITVSVIKADVGGIGGHTKPSDGLIKAIRDTVENSGDLLIDHYIGYCGDDTHIVMSHTHGVDNEKIHKLAWDAFMAGTEVAKKEGLYGAGQDLLKDSFSGNVKGMGPGVAELEFEERPNEAFTVFAADKTEPGAFNYPIYRMFVDTLSNTALIVNKSLASGVVMNIMDVEKAQIASLRLWEDKPTIEAALMYPGRYVVDSVYTKEGEPILDASTDRLHNIAGTYVGKDDPIMLVRTQKNFPATEEVGSMFNNPHFVAGNTRGSHNMPLMPVKLNSAASINFCIPIVESLVFSMHNGKLVGPFDGFSTPDWDYIREIATKKAIAIRSQGFIHPATLVPSELEYAEGYRARMDVLETKMKPMEDDKSNSDRKENYEDPD
;
A
#
# COMPACT_ATOMS: atom_id res chain seq x y z
N MET A 1 -20.92 -14.31 14.88
CA MET A 1 -21.03 -12.90 15.31
C MET A 1 -20.49 -12.03 14.22
N LYS A 2 -21.21 -10.98 13.87
CA LYS A 2 -20.76 -10.05 12.83
C LYS A 2 -19.68 -9.13 13.40
N ILE A 3 -18.49 -9.18 12.81
CA ILE A 3 -17.30 -8.44 13.25
C ILE A 3 -16.81 -7.57 12.10
N THR A 4 -16.26 -6.42 12.44
CA THR A 4 -15.49 -5.58 11.55
C THR A 4 -14.04 -5.54 12.04
N VAL A 5 -13.10 -5.72 11.12
CA VAL A 5 -11.70 -5.43 11.34
C VAL A 5 -11.38 -4.15 10.56
N SER A 6 -10.93 -3.12 11.26
CA SER A 6 -10.47 -1.86 10.68
C SER A 6 -8.97 -1.72 10.91
N VAL A 7 -8.22 -1.46 9.86
CA VAL A 7 -6.79 -1.15 9.92
C VAL A 7 -6.60 0.26 9.38
N ILE A 8 -6.11 1.15 10.23
CA ILE A 8 -5.91 2.57 9.87
C ILE A 8 -4.46 2.93 10.10
N LYS A 9 -3.82 3.55 9.12
CA LYS A 9 -2.40 3.88 9.11
C LYS A 9 -2.18 5.35 8.77
N ALA A 10 -1.20 5.99 9.43
CA ALA A 10 -0.80 7.35 9.16
C ALA A 10 0.68 7.60 9.44
N ASP A 11 1.31 8.47 8.64
CA ASP A 11 2.58 9.10 8.97
C ASP A 11 2.32 10.24 9.97
N VAL A 12 2.83 10.07 11.18
CA VAL A 12 2.68 11.04 12.29
C VAL A 12 4.00 11.66 12.71
N GLY A 13 5.11 11.20 12.15
CA GLY A 13 6.45 11.74 12.37
C GLY A 13 7.51 10.71 12.71
N GLY A 14 8.72 10.94 12.19
CA GLY A 14 9.85 10.02 12.27
C GLY A 14 11.09 10.64 12.92
N ILE A 15 11.93 9.79 13.53
CA ILE A 15 13.19 10.15 14.16
C ILE A 15 14.23 10.49 13.09
N GLY A 16 14.70 11.74 13.05
CA GLY A 16 15.78 12.17 12.16
C GLY A 16 15.44 12.13 10.66
N GLY A 17 14.19 12.04 10.30
CA GLY A 17 13.65 11.89 8.95
C GLY A 17 12.59 10.79 8.89
N HIS A 18 12.31 10.27 7.71
CA HIS A 18 11.36 9.20 7.49
C HIS A 18 11.96 7.83 7.85
N THR A 19 12.15 7.54 9.13
CA THR A 19 12.81 6.31 9.61
C THR A 19 11.90 5.42 10.44
N LYS A 20 11.51 5.88 11.61
CA LYS A 20 10.56 5.21 12.49
C LYS A 20 9.95 6.17 13.50
N PRO A 21 8.76 5.90 14.04
CA PRO A 21 8.20 6.68 15.14
C PRO A 21 9.03 6.52 16.42
N SER A 22 8.91 7.47 17.36
CA SER A 22 9.49 7.33 18.69
C SER A 22 8.63 6.46 19.60
N ASP A 23 9.22 5.90 20.65
CA ASP A 23 8.49 5.12 21.64
C ASP A 23 7.44 5.98 22.39
N GLY A 24 7.74 7.29 22.58
CA GLY A 24 6.81 8.24 23.17
C GLY A 24 5.57 8.47 22.31
N LEU A 25 5.76 8.59 20.99
CA LEU A 25 4.69 8.73 20.02
C LEU A 25 3.79 7.48 20.03
N ILE A 26 4.38 6.28 19.89
CA ILE A 26 3.64 5.00 19.93
C ILE A 26 2.87 4.83 21.24
N LYS A 27 3.48 5.22 22.37
CA LYS A 27 2.82 5.18 23.67
C LYS A 27 1.59 6.10 23.70
N ALA A 28 1.67 7.32 23.21
CA ALA A 28 0.54 8.25 23.20
C ALA A 28 -0.64 7.72 22.35
N ILE A 29 -0.36 7.12 21.21
CA ILE A 29 -1.37 6.45 20.38
C ILE A 29 -2.01 5.31 21.17
N ARG A 30 -1.21 4.45 21.77
CA ARG A 30 -1.68 3.31 22.56
C ARG A 30 -2.57 3.75 23.73
N ASP A 31 -2.11 4.71 24.53
CA ASP A 31 -2.86 5.23 25.67
C ASP A 31 -4.24 5.78 25.24
N THR A 32 -4.31 6.41 24.05
CA THR A 32 -5.59 6.93 23.53
C THR A 32 -6.53 5.80 23.12
N VAL A 33 -6.04 4.78 22.44
CA VAL A 33 -6.85 3.62 22.00
C VAL A 33 -7.32 2.79 23.20
N GLU A 34 -6.44 2.52 24.16
CA GLU A 34 -6.78 1.80 25.39
C GLU A 34 -7.86 2.51 26.23
N ASN A 35 -7.90 3.84 26.17
CA ASN A 35 -8.92 4.64 26.86
C ASN A 35 -10.25 4.76 26.10
N SER A 36 -10.44 4.04 24.99
CA SER A 36 -11.68 4.08 24.17
C SER A 36 -12.90 3.39 24.84
N GLY A 37 -12.72 2.76 25.99
CA GLY A 37 -13.77 2.02 26.68
C GLY A 37 -14.25 0.80 25.89
N ASP A 38 -15.56 0.60 25.83
CA ASP A 38 -16.19 -0.56 25.16
C ASP A 38 -16.38 -0.36 23.64
N LEU A 39 -15.69 0.61 23.02
CA LEU A 39 -15.82 0.87 21.59
C LEU A 39 -15.17 -0.23 20.75
N LEU A 40 -14.09 -0.83 21.24
CA LEU A 40 -13.37 -1.91 20.58
C LEU A 40 -13.54 -3.22 21.37
N ILE A 41 -13.52 -4.34 20.64
CA ILE A 41 -13.39 -5.66 21.26
C ILE A 41 -11.93 -5.93 21.58
N ASP A 42 -11.03 -5.58 20.62
CA ASP A 42 -9.60 -5.73 20.78
C ASP A 42 -8.84 -4.82 19.78
N HIS A 43 -7.53 -4.65 19.99
CA HIS A 43 -6.70 -3.84 19.11
C HIS A 43 -5.22 -4.25 19.15
N TYR A 44 -4.47 -3.84 18.12
CA TYR A 44 -3.01 -3.91 18.07
C TYR A 44 -2.47 -2.62 17.45
N ILE A 45 -1.33 -2.15 17.94
CA ILE A 45 -0.64 -0.96 17.45
C ILE A 45 0.79 -1.31 17.11
N GLY A 46 1.20 -0.98 15.87
CA GLY A 46 2.54 -1.20 15.36
C GLY A 46 2.95 -0.10 14.38
N TYR A 47 4.07 -0.32 13.71
CA TYR A 47 4.56 0.59 12.68
C TYR A 47 5.36 -0.14 11.61
N CYS A 48 5.31 0.38 10.39
CA CYS A 48 6.17 -0.02 9.27
C CYS A 48 6.88 1.22 8.77
N GLY A 49 8.21 1.25 8.83
CA GLY A 49 8.95 2.50 8.60
C GLY A 49 8.59 3.57 9.62
N ASP A 50 8.21 4.76 9.19
CA ASP A 50 7.71 5.83 10.05
C ASP A 50 6.17 5.91 10.12
N ASP A 51 5.48 5.10 9.36
CA ASP A 51 4.02 4.99 9.40
C ASP A 51 3.54 4.15 10.58
N THR A 52 2.66 4.71 11.39
CA THR A 52 2.01 3.99 12.49
C THR A 52 0.67 3.42 12.03
N HIS A 53 0.34 2.18 12.43
CA HIS A 53 -0.93 1.57 12.14
C HIS A 53 -1.64 1.05 13.40
N ILE A 54 -2.97 1.08 13.35
CA ILE A 54 -3.87 0.58 14.39
C ILE A 54 -4.75 -0.49 13.76
N VAL A 55 -4.67 -1.72 14.24
CA VAL A 55 -5.59 -2.82 13.90
C VAL A 55 -6.65 -2.89 14.98
N MET A 56 -7.92 -2.79 14.63
CA MET A 56 -9.06 -2.73 15.55
C MET A 56 -10.11 -3.77 15.18
N SER A 57 -10.62 -4.50 16.16
CA SER A 57 -11.81 -5.35 16.00
C SER A 57 -12.99 -4.77 16.76
N HIS A 58 -14.16 -4.73 16.13
CA HIS A 58 -15.37 -4.12 16.69
C HIS A 58 -16.64 -4.64 15.99
N THR A 59 -17.83 -4.16 16.39
CA THR A 59 -19.13 -4.55 15.83
C THR A 59 -19.88 -3.38 15.17
N HIS A 60 -19.19 -2.31 14.83
CA HIS A 60 -19.83 -1.06 14.40
C HIS A 60 -20.01 -0.94 12.87
N GLY A 61 -19.52 -1.91 12.09
CA GLY A 61 -19.54 -1.85 10.61
C GLY A 61 -18.37 -1.05 10.02
N VAL A 62 -18.19 -1.16 8.71
CA VAL A 62 -17.21 -0.37 7.95
C VAL A 62 -17.63 1.11 7.88
N ASP A 63 -16.68 1.97 7.58
CA ASP A 63 -16.87 3.43 7.49
C ASP A 63 -17.49 4.05 8.75
N ASN A 64 -17.24 3.47 9.93
CA ASN A 64 -17.86 3.93 11.16
C ASN A 64 -17.17 5.19 11.70
N GLU A 65 -17.94 6.28 11.82
CA GLU A 65 -17.44 7.59 12.27
C GLU A 65 -16.72 7.54 13.62
N LYS A 66 -17.23 6.74 14.58
CA LYS A 66 -16.64 6.67 15.93
C LYS A 66 -15.28 5.95 15.91
N ILE A 67 -15.15 4.90 15.11
CA ILE A 67 -13.90 4.16 14.92
C ILE A 67 -12.88 5.03 14.21
N HIS A 68 -13.27 5.68 13.12
CA HIS A 68 -12.40 6.59 12.39
C HIS A 68 -11.96 7.78 13.24
N LYS A 69 -12.89 8.33 14.05
CA LYS A 69 -12.57 9.41 15.00
C LYS A 69 -11.60 8.96 16.08
N LEU A 70 -11.75 7.75 16.62
CA LEU A 70 -10.80 7.20 17.60
C LEU A 70 -9.39 7.11 17.01
N ALA A 71 -9.25 6.58 15.80
CA ALA A 71 -7.96 6.50 15.13
C ALA A 71 -7.36 7.89 14.89
N TRP A 72 -8.17 8.84 14.42
CA TRP A 72 -7.76 10.22 14.24
C TRP A 72 -7.27 10.87 15.55
N ASP A 73 -8.04 10.74 16.62
CA ASP A 73 -7.68 11.31 17.93
C ASP A 73 -6.38 10.69 18.46
N ALA A 74 -6.18 9.38 18.24
CA ALA A 74 -4.96 8.67 18.62
C ALA A 74 -3.74 9.19 17.83
N PHE A 75 -3.86 9.34 16.51
CA PHE A 75 -2.80 9.92 15.69
C PHE A 75 -2.51 11.38 16.05
N MET A 76 -3.54 12.17 16.38
CA MET A 76 -3.36 13.54 16.86
C MET A 76 -2.59 13.57 18.20
N ALA A 77 -2.89 12.66 19.12
CA ALA A 77 -2.13 12.54 20.36
C ALA A 77 -0.64 12.19 20.09
N GLY A 78 -0.39 11.27 19.14
CA GLY A 78 0.96 10.96 18.66
C GLY A 78 1.65 12.18 18.05
N THR A 79 0.93 12.95 17.22
CA THR A 79 1.44 14.18 16.58
C THR A 79 1.88 15.23 17.61
N GLU A 80 1.13 15.39 18.71
CA GLU A 80 1.52 16.34 19.76
C GLU A 80 2.83 15.90 20.48
N VAL A 81 3.04 14.60 20.64
CA VAL A 81 4.32 14.06 21.13
C VAL A 81 5.42 14.28 20.10
N ALA A 82 5.16 13.96 18.82
CA ALA A 82 6.11 14.18 17.74
C ALA A 82 6.62 15.64 17.67
N LYS A 83 5.70 16.60 17.79
CA LYS A 83 6.06 18.04 17.87
C LYS A 83 6.94 18.36 19.08
N LYS A 84 6.63 17.82 20.27
CA LYS A 84 7.42 18.07 21.49
C LYS A 84 8.82 17.48 21.40
N GLU A 85 8.94 16.33 20.75
CA GLU A 85 10.23 15.64 20.56
C GLU A 85 11.00 16.17 19.35
N GLY A 86 10.41 17.06 18.53
CA GLY A 86 11.03 17.62 17.34
C GLY A 86 11.23 16.59 16.23
N LEU A 87 10.32 15.62 16.11
CA LEU A 87 10.35 14.62 15.06
C LEU A 87 10.09 15.25 13.69
N TYR A 88 10.70 14.68 12.66
CA TYR A 88 10.49 15.12 11.28
C TYR A 88 9.09 14.73 10.79
N GLY A 89 8.44 15.59 10.01
CA GLY A 89 7.11 15.31 9.44
C GLY A 89 5.99 15.17 10.49
N ALA A 90 6.12 15.81 11.67
CA ALA A 90 5.14 15.68 12.75
C ALA A 90 3.73 16.01 12.30
N GLY A 91 2.85 15.01 12.19
CA GLY A 91 1.47 15.12 11.70
C GLY A 91 1.33 15.22 10.19
N GLN A 92 2.25 14.66 9.42
CA GLN A 92 2.30 14.74 7.96
C GLN A 92 0.96 14.36 7.29
N ASP A 93 0.35 13.26 7.66
CA ASP A 93 -0.92 12.80 7.11
C ASP A 93 -2.17 13.50 7.69
N LEU A 94 -2.01 14.32 8.72
CA LEU A 94 -3.14 14.92 9.44
C LEU A 94 -3.26 16.42 9.26
N LEU A 95 -2.13 17.11 9.05
CA LEU A 95 -2.04 18.57 9.09
C LEU A 95 -1.53 19.11 7.75
N LYS A 96 -2.31 19.94 7.11
CA LYS A 96 -1.95 20.57 5.82
C LYS A 96 -0.61 21.29 5.81
N ASP A 97 -0.23 21.90 6.93
CA ASP A 97 1.00 22.71 7.05
C ASP A 97 2.25 21.85 7.36
N SER A 98 2.08 20.58 7.68
CA SER A 98 3.17 19.64 7.98
C SER A 98 3.54 18.75 6.81
N PHE A 99 2.85 18.90 5.70
CA PHE A 99 2.98 18.05 4.52
C PHE A 99 4.35 18.19 3.85
N SER A 100 4.99 17.06 3.60
CA SER A 100 6.24 16.96 2.86
C SER A 100 6.17 15.80 1.87
N GLY A 101 5.41 15.92 0.77
CA GLY A 101 5.33 14.81 -0.15
C GLY A 101 4.33 15.02 -1.30
N ASN A 102 3.85 13.94 -1.88
CA ASN A 102 2.92 13.97 -3.00
C ASN A 102 1.48 14.22 -2.50
N VAL A 103 0.79 15.21 -3.06
CA VAL A 103 -0.61 15.54 -2.73
C VAL A 103 -1.57 14.38 -2.98
N LYS A 104 -1.19 13.47 -3.91
CA LYS A 104 -1.97 12.28 -4.25
C LYS A 104 -1.75 11.17 -3.26
N GLY A 105 -2.00 11.03 -2.17
CA GLY A 105 -1.72 9.93 -1.24
C GLY A 105 -1.71 10.40 0.20
N MET A 106 -1.96 11.69 0.40
CA MET A 106 -2.12 12.28 1.72
C MET A 106 -3.31 11.69 2.48
N GLY A 107 -3.15 11.68 3.78
CA GLY A 107 -4.20 11.28 4.70
C GLY A 107 -4.02 9.86 5.23
N PRO A 108 -4.71 9.52 6.33
CA PRO A 108 -4.66 8.17 6.86
C PRO A 108 -5.25 7.15 5.89
N GLY A 109 -4.50 6.07 5.62
CA GLY A 109 -5.01 4.92 4.85
C GLY A 109 -5.90 4.04 5.70
N VAL A 110 -6.98 3.51 5.11
CA VAL A 110 -7.97 2.67 5.80
C VAL A 110 -8.22 1.41 4.98
N ALA A 111 -8.14 0.24 5.62
CA ALA A 111 -8.62 -1.02 5.09
C ALA A 111 -9.57 -1.68 6.07
N GLU A 112 -10.76 -2.07 5.62
CA GLU A 112 -11.82 -2.57 6.50
C GLU A 112 -12.55 -3.76 5.89
N LEU A 113 -12.78 -4.79 6.70
CA LEU A 113 -13.62 -5.93 6.32
C LEU A 113 -14.67 -6.19 7.40
N GLU A 114 -15.94 -6.27 7.00
CA GLU A 114 -17.05 -6.68 7.85
C GLU A 114 -17.54 -8.07 7.43
N PHE A 115 -17.60 -9.02 8.36
CA PHE A 115 -17.93 -10.40 8.06
C PHE A 115 -18.57 -11.13 9.26
N GLU A 116 -19.27 -12.21 8.99
CA GLU A 116 -19.62 -13.18 10.03
C GLU A 116 -18.37 -13.99 10.40
N GLU A 117 -17.99 -13.91 11.68
CA GLU A 117 -16.82 -14.64 12.20
C GLU A 117 -17.01 -16.14 12.07
N ARG A 118 -16.08 -16.80 11.40
CA ARG A 118 -16.05 -18.26 11.24
C ARG A 118 -15.34 -18.93 12.43
N PRO A 119 -15.62 -20.17 12.75
CA PRO A 119 -14.76 -20.94 13.63
C PRO A 119 -13.30 -20.96 13.09
N ASN A 120 -12.32 -20.59 13.90
CA ASN A 120 -10.92 -20.42 13.50
C ASN A 120 -10.74 -19.35 12.40
N GLU A 121 -11.36 -18.20 12.59
CA GLU A 121 -11.15 -17.05 11.69
C GLU A 121 -9.67 -16.64 11.71
N ALA A 122 -9.14 -16.35 10.53
CA ALA A 122 -7.77 -15.88 10.38
C ALA A 122 -7.72 -14.81 9.29
N PHE A 123 -6.83 -13.85 9.48
CA PHE A 123 -6.55 -12.80 8.50
C PHE A 123 -5.10 -12.34 8.61
N THR A 124 -4.62 -11.73 7.55
CA THR A 124 -3.29 -11.13 7.49
C THR A 124 -3.40 -9.67 7.08
N VAL A 125 -2.67 -8.81 7.76
CA VAL A 125 -2.49 -7.40 7.40
C VAL A 125 -1.10 -7.25 6.80
N PHE A 126 -1.02 -6.58 5.65
CA PHE A 126 0.24 -6.12 5.08
C PHE A 126 0.27 -4.60 5.14
N ALA A 127 1.31 -4.04 5.73
CA ALA A 127 1.54 -2.60 5.77
C ALA A 127 2.83 -2.28 5.02
N ALA A 128 2.73 -1.42 4.02
CA ALA A 128 3.87 -0.98 3.23
C ALA A 128 4.34 0.42 3.68
N ASP A 129 5.57 0.76 3.38
CA ASP A 129 6.15 2.09 3.55
C ASP A 129 7.11 2.41 2.40
N LYS A 130 7.16 3.67 1.99
CA LYS A 130 7.96 4.21 0.88
C LYS A 130 7.52 3.70 -0.49
N THR A 131 6.20 3.53 -0.69
CA THR A 131 5.61 3.04 -1.93
C THR A 131 4.47 3.93 -2.42
N GLU A 132 4.14 3.79 -3.71
CA GLU A 132 2.95 4.36 -4.33
C GLU A 132 1.72 3.44 -4.16
N PRO A 133 0.49 3.92 -4.42
CA PRO A 133 -0.75 3.20 -4.18
C PRO A 133 -0.84 1.79 -4.79
N GLY A 134 -0.24 1.58 -5.96
CA GLY A 134 -0.30 0.32 -6.70
C GLY A 134 0.66 -0.77 -6.23
N ALA A 135 1.35 -0.60 -5.10
CA ALA A 135 2.38 -1.53 -4.62
C ALA A 135 1.87 -2.97 -4.43
N PHE A 136 0.59 -3.15 -4.10
CA PHE A 136 0.00 -4.47 -3.90
C PHE A 136 -0.65 -5.08 -5.15
N ASN A 137 -0.68 -4.40 -6.30
CA ASN A 137 -1.27 -4.95 -7.52
C ASN A 137 -0.67 -6.30 -7.90
N TYR A 138 0.65 -6.44 -7.89
CA TYR A 138 1.31 -7.68 -8.30
C TYR A 138 1.10 -8.84 -7.30
N PRO A 139 1.24 -8.66 -5.98
CA PRO A 139 0.85 -9.69 -5.02
C PRO A 139 -0.62 -10.11 -5.16
N ILE A 140 -1.54 -9.18 -5.35
CA ILE A 140 -2.97 -9.47 -5.53
C ILE A 140 -3.21 -10.22 -6.85
N TYR A 141 -2.54 -9.83 -7.93
CA TYR A 141 -2.57 -10.58 -9.19
C TYR A 141 -2.15 -12.04 -8.98
N ARG A 142 -1.01 -12.26 -8.33
CA ARG A 142 -0.53 -13.61 -8.02
C ARG A 142 -1.50 -14.39 -7.14
N MET A 143 -2.16 -13.72 -6.24
CA MET A 143 -3.08 -14.34 -5.26
C MET A 143 -4.41 -14.75 -5.89
N PHE A 144 -4.98 -13.94 -6.80
CA PHE A 144 -6.34 -14.11 -7.29
C PHE A 144 -6.50 -14.29 -8.80
N VAL A 145 -5.45 -14.10 -9.60
CA VAL A 145 -5.53 -14.16 -11.08
C VAL A 145 -4.59 -15.20 -11.66
N ASP A 146 -3.43 -15.39 -11.07
CA ASP A 146 -2.41 -16.32 -11.57
C ASP A 146 -2.52 -17.71 -10.91
N THR A 147 -3.11 -18.64 -11.62
CA THR A 147 -3.30 -20.02 -11.15
C THR A 147 -1.98 -20.79 -10.97
N LEU A 148 -0.88 -20.34 -11.57
CA LEU A 148 0.42 -20.99 -11.40
C LEU A 148 1.09 -20.50 -10.10
N SER A 149 0.81 -19.27 -9.67
CA SER A 149 1.28 -18.76 -8.39
C SER A 149 0.42 -19.21 -7.22
N ASN A 150 -0.90 -19.40 -7.44
CA ASN A 150 -1.84 -19.79 -6.39
C ASN A 150 -2.76 -20.92 -6.87
N THR A 151 -2.43 -22.14 -6.47
CA THR A 151 -3.22 -23.33 -6.83
C THR A 151 -4.59 -23.35 -6.15
N ALA A 152 -4.81 -22.61 -5.07
CA ALA A 152 -6.13 -22.48 -4.43
C ALA A 152 -7.19 -21.97 -5.40
N LEU A 153 -6.83 -21.19 -6.41
CA LEU A 153 -7.72 -20.75 -7.48
C LEU A 153 -8.31 -21.88 -8.34
N ILE A 154 -7.74 -23.07 -8.23
CA ILE A 154 -8.23 -24.28 -8.94
C ILE A 154 -8.84 -25.28 -7.96
N VAL A 155 -8.15 -25.54 -6.84
CA VAL A 155 -8.50 -26.63 -5.93
C VAL A 155 -9.50 -26.21 -4.85
N ASN A 156 -9.54 -24.93 -4.48
CA ASN A 156 -10.51 -24.43 -3.51
C ASN A 156 -11.83 -24.12 -4.20
N LYS A 157 -12.89 -24.81 -3.80
CA LYS A 157 -14.21 -24.70 -4.43
C LYS A 157 -14.76 -23.27 -4.46
N SER A 158 -14.52 -22.49 -3.42
CA SER A 158 -14.99 -21.09 -3.31
C SER A 158 -14.24 -20.16 -4.26
N LEU A 159 -12.94 -20.40 -4.48
CA LEU A 159 -12.09 -19.56 -5.34
C LEU A 159 -12.12 -20.02 -6.80
N ALA A 160 -12.29 -21.31 -7.06
CA ALA A 160 -12.32 -21.86 -8.43
C ALA A 160 -13.46 -21.32 -9.29
N SER A 161 -14.55 -20.87 -8.67
CA SER A 161 -15.64 -20.16 -9.37
C SER A 161 -15.26 -18.75 -9.83
N GLY A 162 -14.11 -18.24 -9.40
CA GLY A 162 -13.62 -16.88 -9.61
C GLY A 162 -14.00 -15.93 -8.47
N VAL A 163 -13.49 -14.73 -8.56
CA VAL A 163 -13.71 -13.63 -7.60
C VAL A 163 -14.24 -12.41 -8.33
N VAL A 164 -14.79 -11.46 -7.57
CA VAL A 164 -15.07 -10.10 -8.03
C VAL A 164 -13.99 -9.19 -7.50
N MET A 165 -13.31 -8.50 -8.38
CA MET A 165 -12.23 -7.56 -8.05
C MET A 165 -12.69 -6.14 -8.37
N ASN A 166 -12.67 -5.28 -7.39
CA ASN A 166 -12.90 -3.86 -7.56
C ASN A 166 -11.57 -3.17 -7.83
N ILE A 167 -11.48 -2.48 -8.96
CA ILE A 167 -10.29 -1.72 -9.38
C ILE A 167 -10.65 -0.24 -9.44
N MET A 168 -9.84 0.57 -8.78
CA MET A 168 -9.99 2.02 -8.72
C MET A 168 -9.07 2.71 -9.72
N ASP A 169 -9.60 3.69 -10.46
CA ASP A 169 -8.83 4.69 -11.20
C ASP A 169 -8.55 5.87 -10.26
N VAL A 170 -7.31 5.97 -9.77
CA VAL A 170 -6.92 6.99 -8.79
C VAL A 170 -6.85 8.41 -9.38
N GLU A 171 -6.81 8.55 -10.71
CA GLU A 171 -6.85 9.87 -11.36
C GLU A 171 -8.27 10.41 -11.47
N LYS A 172 -9.25 9.53 -11.70
CA LYS A 172 -10.64 9.91 -11.93
C LYS A 172 -11.54 9.70 -10.72
N ALA A 173 -11.03 9.08 -9.65
CA ALA A 173 -11.81 8.65 -8.49
C ALA A 173 -13.03 7.80 -8.91
N GLN A 174 -12.81 6.82 -9.77
CA GLN A 174 -13.82 5.91 -10.30
C GLN A 174 -13.44 4.47 -9.98
N ILE A 175 -14.42 3.62 -9.80
CA ILE A 175 -14.24 2.21 -9.48
C ILE A 175 -14.98 1.32 -10.50
N ALA A 176 -14.35 0.21 -10.88
CA ALA A 176 -14.95 -0.82 -11.73
C ALA A 176 -14.93 -2.15 -11.00
N SER A 177 -16.07 -2.88 -11.02
CA SER A 177 -16.17 -4.24 -10.51
C SER A 177 -16.00 -5.22 -11.68
N LEU A 178 -14.93 -5.98 -11.66
CA LEU A 178 -14.56 -6.94 -12.70
C LEU A 178 -14.64 -8.36 -12.16
N ARG A 179 -15.07 -9.30 -13.00
CA ARG A 179 -15.23 -10.71 -12.65
C ARG A 179 -14.09 -11.55 -13.21
N LEU A 180 -13.34 -12.16 -12.38
CA LEU A 180 -12.48 -13.24 -12.81
C LEU A 180 -13.42 -14.44 -13.11
N TRP A 181 -13.33 -15.05 -14.17
CA TRP A 181 -12.55 -15.32 -15.33
C TRP A 181 -12.98 -14.53 -16.57
N GLU A 182 -14.16 -13.96 -16.53
CA GLU A 182 -14.80 -13.27 -17.65
C GLU A 182 -13.97 -12.07 -18.12
N ASP A 183 -13.52 -11.23 -17.13
CA ASP A 183 -12.79 -9.99 -17.38
C ASP A 183 -11.27 -10.13 -17.19
N LYS A 184 -10.73 -11.36 -17.17
CA LYS A 184 -9.31 -11.59 -16.87
C LYS A 184 -8.36 -10.70 -17.68
N PRO A 185 -8.47 -10.56 -19.02
CA PRO A 185 -7.59 -9.70 -19.79
C PRO A 185 -7.68 -8.21 -19.40
N THR A 186 -8.88 -7.75 -19.01
CA THR A 186 -9.11 -6.39 -18.57
C THR A 186 -8.47 -6.13 -17.19
N ILE A 187 -8.59 -7.10 -16.27
CA ILE A 187 -7.91 -7.06 -14.96
C ILE A 187 -6.39 -7.00 -15.17
N GLU A 188 -5.84 -7.90 -15.98
CA GLU A 188 -4.40 -7.95 -16.27
C GLU A 188 -3.91 -6.62 -16.87
N ALA A 189 -4.64 -6.05 -17.82
CA ALA A 189 -4.30 -4.78 -18.43
C ALA A 189 -4.31 -3.62 -17.42
N ALA A 190 -5.32 -3.56 -16.55
CA ALA A 190 -5.40 -2.53 -15.51
C ALA A 190 -4.23 -2.63 -14.53
N LEU A 191 -3.92 -3.84 -14.03
CA LEU A 191 -2.85 -4.05 -13.04
C LEU A 191 -1.44 -3.79 -13.59
N MET A 192 -1.27 -3.71 -14.91
CA MET A 192 -0.01 -3.27 -15.55
C MET A 192 0.27 -1.77 -15.40
N TYR A 193 -0.70 -0.98 -14.92
CA TYR A 193 -0.57 0.47 -14.69
C TYR A 193 -0.78 0.80 -13.20
N PRO A 194 0.12 0.36 -12.32
CA PRO A 194 -0.05 0.52 -10.86
C PRO A 194 -0.04 1.98 -10.39
N GLY A 195 0.49 2.90 -11.17
CA GLY A 195 0.42 4.34 -10.88
C GLY A 195 -0.96 4.96 -11.10
N ARG A 196 -1.89 4.23 -11.75
CA ARG A 196 -3.24 4.73 -12.03
C ARG A 196 -4.34 3.78 -11.56
N TYR A 197 -4.21 2.48 -11.82
CA TYR A 197 -5.22 1.50 -11.46
C TYR A 197 -4.75 0.67 -10.27
N VAL A 198 -5.51 0.70 -9.20
CA VAL A 198 -5.20 -0.02 -7.97
C VAL A 198 -6.35 -0.93 -7.59
N VAL A 199 -6.03 -2.08 -7.00
CA VAL A 199 -7.07 -2.94 -6.43
C VAL A 199 -7.59 -2.28 -5.16
N ASP A 200 -8.91 -2.10 -5.10
CA ASP A 200 -9.62 -1.60 -3.93
C ASP A 200 -10.04 -2.76 -3.03
N SER A 201 -10.74 -3.73 -3.56
CA SER A 201 -11.26 -4.85 -2.78
C SER A 201 -11.51 -6.10 -3.63
N VAL A 202 -11.56 -7.26 -2.96
CA VAL A 202 -11.85 -8.55 -3.58
C VAL A 202 -12.93 -9.29 -2.79
N TYR A 203 -13.91 -9.84 -3.51
CA TYR A 203 -15.02 -10.59 -2.95
C TYR A 203 -15.15 -11.95 -3.62
N THR A 204 -15.75 -12.92 -2.94
CA THR A 204 -16.26 -14.12 -3.62
C THR A 204 -17.39 -13.73 -4.60
N LYS A 205 -17.77 -14.64 -5.49
CA LYS A 205 -18.94 -14.42 -6.36
C LYS A 205 -20.24 -14.23 -5.60
N GLU A 206 -20.33 -14.79 -4.41
CA GLU A 206 -21.48 -14.68 -3.51
C GLU A 206 -21.48 -13.37 -2.70
N GLY A 207 -20.44 -12.54 -2.85
CA GLY A 207 -20.30 -11.25 -2.18
C GLY A 207 -19.67 -11.31 -0.79
N GLU A 208 -19.04 -12.44 -0.42
CA GLU A 208 -18.29 -12.52 0.84
C GLU A 208 -16.96 -11.79 0.70
N PRO A 209 -16.63 -10.83 1.60
CA PRO A 209 -15.40 -10.06 1.48
C PRO A 209 -14.18 -10.93 1.78
N ILE A 210 -13.14 -10.80 0.95
CA ILE A 210 -11.87 -11.51 1.08
C ILE A 210 -10.74 -10.55 1.40
N LEU A 211 -10.66 -9.44 0.66
CA LEU A 211 -9.57 -8.49 0.73
C LEU A 211 -10.11 -7.07 0.62
N ASP A 212 -9.51 -6.17 1.41
CA ASP A 212 -9.64 -4.73 1.27
C ASP A 212 -8.26 -4.07 1.29
N ALA A 213 -8.05 -3.08 0.42
CA ALA A 213 -6.83 -2.29 0.37
C ALA A 213 -7.14 -0.82 0.66
N SER A 214 -6.16 -0.10 1.20
CA SER A 214 -6.39 1.27 1.61
C SER A 214 -6.61 2.22 0.43
N THR A 215 -7.76 2.87 0.41
CA THR A 215 -8.17 3.82 -0.63
C THR A 215 -8.61 5.14 -0.04
N ASP A 216 -8.21 5.44 1.19
CA ASP A 216 -8.58 6.61 1.99
C ASP A 216 -10.10 6.74 2.21
N ARG A 217 -10.58 6.12 3.27
CA ARG A 217 -11.99 6.16 3.69
C ARG A 217 -12.18 6.75 5.08
N LEU A 218 -11.31 7.66 5.50
CA LEU A 218 -11.43 8.23 6.86
C LEU A 218 -12.61 9.21 6.97
N HIS A 219 -13.76 8.78 6.58
CA HIS A 219 -15.10 9.35 6.76
C HIS A 219 -15.13 10.88 6.84
N ASN A 220 -14.73 11.59 5.76
CA ASN A 220 -14.70 13.05 5.62
C ASN A 220 -13.85 13.82 6.66
N ILE A 221 -13.13 13.15 7.56
CA ILE A 221 -12.29 13.82 8.57
C ILE A 221 -11.05 14.42 7.91
N ALA A 222 -10.37 13.63 7.06
CA ALA A 222 -9.15 14.05 6.37
C ALA A 222 -9.39 14.60 4.96
N GLY A 223 -10.62 14.59 4.47
CA GLY A 223 -10.97 14.95 3.09
C GLY A 223 -11.00 13.72 2.16
N THR A 224 -11.36 13.96 0.90
CA THR A 224 -11.44 12.89 -0.09
C THR A 224 -10.10 12.75 -0.80
N TYR A 225 -9.39 11.69 -0.51
CA TYR A 225 -8.18 11.29 -1.21
C TYR A 225 -8.43 9.97 -1.91
N VAL A 226 -7.73 9.73 -3.01
CA VAL A 226 -7.90 8.55 -3.81
C VAL A 226 -6.53 7.96 -4.07
N GLY A 227 -6.36 6.66 -3.75
CA GLY A 227 -5.10 5.98 -3.94
C GLY A 227 -4.04 6.38 -2.91
N LYS A 228 -4.21 5.95 -1.67
CA LYS A 228 -3.23 6.16 -0.58
C LYS A 228 -1.86 5.58 -0.94
N ASP A 229 -0.81 6.39 -0.86
CA ASP A 229 0.57 5.92 -0.84
C ASP A 229 0.85 5.10 0.43
N ASP A 230 1.89 4.31 0.42
CA ASP A 230 2.20 3.41 1.54
C ASP A 230 0.98 2.57 1.98
N PRO A 231 0.39 1.76 1.06
CA PRO A 231 -0.92 1.16 1.29
C PRO A 231 -0.91 0.09 2.37
N ILE A 232 -2.09 -0.15 2.94
CA ILE A 232 -2.42 -1.33 3.74
C ILE A 232 -3.20 -2.31 2.88
N MET A 233 -3.06 -3.60 3.17
CA MET A 233 -3.91 -4.65 2.62
C MET A 233 -4.34 -5.58 3.75
N LEU A 234 -5.63 -5.77 3.92
CA LEU A 234 -6.26 -6.68 4.87
C LEU A 234 -6.84 -7.86 4.10
N VAL A 235 -6.40 -9.08 4.40
CA VAL A 235 -6.80 -10.30 3.67
C VAL A 235 -7.29 -11.34 4.65
N ARG A 236 -8.51 -11.85 4.47
CA ARG A 236 -9.02 -13.03 5.18
C ARG A 236 -8.39 -14.29 4.59
N THR A 237 -7.97 -15.19 5.45
CA THR A 237 -7.22 -16.40 5.07
C THR A 237 -7.89 -17.67 5.57
N GLN A 238 -7.42 -18.82 5.09
CA GLN A 238 -7.84 -20.17 5.47
C GLN A 238 -9.24 -20.58 5.02
N LYS A 239 -9.50 -21.86 5.03
CA LYS A 239 -10.78 -22.49 4.65
C LYS A 239 -11.20 -22.17 3.19
N ASN A 240 -12.17 -21.26 3.03
CA ASN A 240 -12.72 -20.90 1.72
C ASN A 240 -11.86 -19.84 1.00
N PHE A 241 -10.84 -19.35 1.64
CA PHE A 241 -9.93 -18.31 1.13
C PHE A 241 -8.53 -18.88 0.93
N PRO A 242 -7.60 -18.12 0.34
CA PRO A 242 -6.21 -18.56 0.26
C PRO A 242 -5.65 -18.87 1.65
N ALA A 243 -4.79 -19.85 1.76
CA ALA A 243 -4.11 -20.14 3.02
C ALA A 243 -3.17 -18.99 3.39
N THR A 244 -2.91 -18.80 4.68
CA THR A 244 -1.97 -17.77 5.18
C THR A 244 -0.60 -17.91 4.52
N GLU A 245 -0.13 -19.15 4.32
CA GLU A 245 1.13 -19.47 3.67
C GLU A 245 1.11 -19.13 2.18
N GLU A 246 -0.03 -19.32 1.51
CA GLU A 246 -0.20 -18.90 0.11
C GLU A 246 -0.15 -17.38 0.00
N VAL A 247 -0.87 -16.68 0.86
CA VAL A 247 -0.91 -15.20 0.87
C VAL A 247 0.49 -14.63 1.14
N GLY A 248 1.21 -15.14 2.15
CA GLY A 248 2.57 -14.73 2.47
C GLY A 248 3.53 -14.99 1.30
N SER A 249 3.41 -16.14 0.64
CA SER A 249 4.30 -16.53 -0.46
C SER A 249 4.22 -15.60 -1.69
N MET A 250 3.18 -14.76 -1.80
CA MET A 250 3.08 -13.77 -2.88
C MET A 250 4.20 -12.72 -2.82
N PHE A 251 4.83 -12.55 -1.67
CA PHE A 251 5.94 -11.62 -1.45
C PHE A 251 7.34 -12.28 -1.56
N ASN A 252 7.44 -13.56 -1.92
CA ASN A 252 8.72 -14.28 -2.03
C ASN A 252 9.60 -13.85 -3.23
N ASN A 253 9.08 -13.01 -4.10
CA ASN A 253 9.83 -12.36 -5.16
C ASN A 253 9.73 -10.84 -4.97
N PRO A 254 10.79 -10.15 -4.52
CA PRO A 254 10.81 -8.71 -4.40
C PRO A 254 10.58 -8.05 -5.77
N HIS A 255 9.32 -7.74 -6.06
CA HIS A 255 8.94 -7.08 -7.31
C HIS A 255 9.19 -5.58 -7.22
N PHE A 256 9.31 -4.94 -8.38
CA PHE A 256 9.49 -3.49 -8.43
C PHE A 256 8.18 -2.78 -8.17
N VAL A 257 8.26 -1.77 -7.31
CA VAL A 257 7.20 -0.81 -7.04
C VAL A 257 7.75 0.59 -7.27
N ALA A 258 6.88 1.55 -7.50
CA ALA A 258 7.29 2.95 -7.48
C ALA A 258 7.62 3.32 -6.03
N GLY A 259 8.83 3.79 -5.80
CA GLY A 259 9.30 4.21 -4.48
C GLY A 259 8.93 5.66 -4.22
N ASN A 260 8.43 5.95 -3.03
CA ASN A 260 8.05 7.29 -2.61
C ASN A 260 9.19 7.96 -1.84
N THR A 261 10.15 8.54 -2.56
CA THR A 261 11.29 9.28 -2.03
C THR A 261 11.70 10.42 -2.94
N ARG A 262 12.58 11.28 -2.48
CA ARG A 262 13.16 12.36 -3.31
C ARG A 262 13.80 11.80 -4.57
N GLY A 263 13.30 12.19 -5.73
CA GLY A 263 13.77 11.70 -7.01
C GLY A 263 13.44 10.22 -7.20
N SER A 264 12.25 9.83 -6.86
CA SER A 264 11.70 8.49 -6.81
C SER A 264 12.15 7.56 -7.93
N HIS A 265 12.32 6.29 -7.60
CA HIS A 265 12.74 5.21 -8.49
C HIS A 265 11.82 4.02 -8.37
N ASN A 266 11.78 3.19 -9.40
CA ASN A 266 11.29 1.83 -9.27
C ASN A 266 12.29 1.02 -8.42
N MET A 267 11.84 0.56 -7.27
CA MET A 267 12.66 -0.16 -6.29
C MET A 267 12.01 -1.49 -5.91
N PRO A 268 12.77 -2.50 -5.51
CA PRO A 268 12.19 -3.76 -5.05
C PRO A 268 11.47 -3.56 -3.70
N LEU A 269 10.25 -4.06 -3.59
CA LEU A 269 9.53 -4.12 -2.33
C LEU A 269 10.15 -5.21 -1.45
N MET A 270 10.67 -4.82 -0.30
CA MET A 270 11.39 -5.73 0.61
C MET A 270 10.51 -6.17 1.78
N PRO A 271 10.24 -7.47 1.94
CA PRO A 271 9.59 -8.00 3.14
C PRO A 271 10.48 -7.78 4.37
N VAL A 272 9.93 -7.15 5.42
CA VAL A 272 10.64 -6.87 6.68
C VAL A 272 9.92 -7.47 7.87
N LYS A 273 10.63 -7.59 9.00
CA LYS A 273 10.04 -8.01 10.28
C LYS A 273 9.10 -6.93 10.81
N LEU A 274 8.18 -7.33 11.68
CA LEU A 274 7.27 -6.38 12.34
C LEU A 274 8.03 -5.27 13.04
N ASN A 275 7.46 -4.07 12.98
CA ASN A 275 8.02 -2.87 13.59
C ASN A 275 9.45 -2.55 13.12
N SER A 276 9.72 -2.77 11.84
CA SER A 276 11.01 -2.41 11.22
C SER A 276 11.05 -0.93 10.85
N ALA A 277 12.19 -0.29 11.12
CA ALA A 277 12.46 1.05 10.61
C ALA A 277 12.67 1.03 9.09
N ALA A 278 12.38 2.13 8.43
CA ALA A 278 12.77 2.35 7.05
C ALA A 278 14.30 2.42 6.92
N SER A 279 14.81 1.95 5.79
CA SER A 279 16.24 2.02 5.51
C SER A 279 16.68 3.44 5.21
N ILE A 280 17.74 3.91 5.85
CA ILE A 280 18.42 5.16 5.46
C ILE A 280 19.30 4.99 4.23
N ASN A 281 19.46 3.75 3.75
CA ASN A 281 20.10 3.48 2.48
C ASN A 281 19.10 3.71 1.34
N PHE A 282 18.82 4.99 1.09
CA PHE A 282 17.98 5.44 -0.01
C PHE A 282 16.53 4.93 0.01
N CYS A 283 15.91 4.88 1.18
CA CYS A 283 14.49 4.58 1.36
C CYS A 283 13.99 3.40 0.49
N ILE A 284 14.54 2.22 0.72
CA ILE A 284 14.06 1.01 0.06
C ILE A 284 12.62 0.77 0.49
N PRO A 285 11.66 0.60 -0.43
CA PRO A 285 10.29 0.24 -0.10
C PRO A 285 10.22 -1.04 0.73
N ILE A 286 9.46 -1.02 1.79
CA ILE A 286 9.32 -2.14 2.71
C ILE A 286 7.87 -2.54 2.92
N VAL A 287 7.65 -3.79 3.31
CA VAL A 287 6.34 -4.32 3.68
C VAL A 287 6.50 -5.29 4.85
N GLU A 288 5.63 -5.18 5.84
CA GLU A 288 5.51 -6.14 6.93
C GLU A 288 4.24 -6.98 6.81
N SER A 289 4.19 -8.11 7.52
CA SER A 289 3.07 -9.06 7.51
C SER A 289 2.66 -9.42 8.92
N LEU A 290 1.46 -8.97 9.34
CA LEU A 290 0.86 -9.23 10.64
C LEU A 290 -0.20 -10.32 10.48
N VAL A 291 0.06 -11.50 11.01
CA VAL A 291 -0.86 -12.64 10.93
C VAL A 291 -1.64 -12.78 12.23
N PHE A 292 -2.96 -12.82 12.13
CA PHE A 292 -3.86 -12.97 13.26
C PHE A 292 -4.78 -14.17 13.12
N SER A 293 -5.07 -14.82 14.26
CA SER A 293 -6.30 -15.57 14.46
C SER A 293 -7.29 -14.74 15.26
N MET A 294 -8.58 -15.04 15.13
CA MET A 294 -9.63 -14.34 15.86
C MET A 294 -10.59 -15.32 16.55
N HIS A 295 -11.02 -14.98 17.75
CA HIS A 295 -12.06 -15.71 18.47
C HIS A 295 -12.95 -14.76 19.27
N ASN A 296 -14.26 -14.75 18.94
CA ASN A 296 -15.24 -13.79 19.51
C ASN A 296 -14.77 -12.32 19.36
N GLY A 297 -14.22 -12.00 18.20
CA GLY A 297 -13.66 -10.69 17.90
C GLY A 297 -12.32 -10.37 18.58
N LYS A 298 -11.83 -11.21 19.51
CA LYS A 298 -10.52 -11.02 20.14
C LYS A 298 -9.40 -11.48 19.21
N LEU A 299 -8.38 -10.66 19.12
CA LEU A 299 -7.19 -10.90 18.29
C LEU A 299 -6.19 -11.80 19.02
N VAL A 300 -5.72 -12.82 18.35
CA VAL A 300 -4.60 -13.66 18.80
C VAL A 300 -3.45 -13.45 17.81
N GLY A 301 -2.39 -12.79 18.26
CA GLY A 301 -1.27 -12.38 17.43
C GLY A 301 -0.81 -10.96 17.75
N PRO A 302 -0.09 -10.30 16.82
CA PRO A 302 0.29 -10.84 15.52
C PRO A 302 1.43 -11.84 15.59
N PHE A 303 1.38 -12.85 14.71
CA PHE A 303 2.57 -13.57 14.31
C PHE A 303 3.27 -12.78 13.19
N ASP A 304 4.58 -12.63 13.27
CA ASP A 304 5.37 -11.96 12.23
C ASP A 304 5.56 -12.90 11.03
N GLY A 305 4.81 -12.66 9.96
CA GLY A 305 4.77 -13.50 8.76
C GLY A 305 6.09 -13.54 7.99
N PHE A 306 6.98 -12.57 8.23
CA PHE A 306 8.28 -12.48 7.57
C PHE A 306 9.48 -12.70 8.51
N SER A 307 9.25 -13.29 9.70
CA SER A 307 10.28 -13.49 10.72
C SER A 307 11.18 -14.69 10.49
N THR A 308 10.73 -15.69 9.71
CA THR A 308 11.47 -16.95 9.54
C THR A 308 12.72 -16.78 8.66
N PRO A 309 13.75 -17.66 8.80
CA PRO A 309 15.05 -17.47 8.14
C PRO A 309 15.02 -17.47 6.61
N ASP A 310 14.04 -18.09 5.97
CA ASP A 310 13.83 -18.06 4.52
C ASP A 310 13.60 -16.64 3.99
N TRP A 311 12.96 -15.79 4.79
CA TRP A 311 12.77 -14.37 4.45
C TRP A 311 14.06 -13.56 4.52
N ASP A 312 15.10 -13.99 5.25
CA ASP A 312 16.41 -13.34 5.21
C ASP A 312 17.02 -13.43 3.81
N TYR A 313 16.84 -14.58 3.13
CA TYR A 313 17.25 -14.73 1.74
C TYR A 313 16.48 -13.80 0.79
N ILE A 314 15.17 -13.65 0.98
CA ILE A 314 14.35 -12.73 0.18
C ILE A 314 14.78 -11.28 0.39
N ARG A 315 15.06 -10.87 1.64
CA ARG A 315 15.63 -9.55 1.97
C ARG A 315 16.98 -9.32 1.30
N GLU A 316 17.83 -10.34 1.25
CA GLU A 316 19.13 -10.26 0.55
C GLU A 316 18.93 -10.02 -0.95
N ILE A 317 17.99 -10.70 -1.60
CA ILE A 317 17.65 -10.48 -3.02
C ILE A 317 17.16 -9.03 -3.23
N ALA A 318 16.24 -8.56 -2.39
CA ALA A 318 15.73 -7.19 -2.46
C ALA A 318 16.86 -6.17 -2.30
N THR A 319 17.73 -6.36 -1.32
CA THR A 319 18.90 -5.50 -1.06
C THR A 319 19.84 -5.46 -2.28
N LYS A 320 20.17 -6.60 -2.87
CA LYS A 320 21.03 -6.66 -4.07
C LYS A 320 20.42 -5.92 -5.25
N LYS A 321 19.11 -6.10 -5.49
CA LYS A 321 18.39 -5.36 -6.54
C LYS A 321 18.42 -3.85 -6.28
N ALA A 322 18.12 -3.42 -5.06
CA ALA A 322 18.11 -2.01 -4.69
C ALA A 322 19.48 -1.35 -4.85
N ILE A 323 20.55 -1.99 -4.39
CA ILE A 323 21.92 -1.50 -4.53
C ILE A 323 22.31 -1.42 -6.01
N ALA A 324 21.99 -2.44 -6.81
CA ALA A 324 22.29 -2.46 -8.23
C ALA A 324 21.62 -1.30 -8.99
N ILE A 325 20.34 -1.01 -8.72
CA ILE A 325 19.64 0.12 -9.28
C ILE A 325 20.27 1.43 -8.79
N ARG A 326 20.50 1.55 -7.50
CA ARG A 326 20.98 2.80 -6.90
C ARG A 326 22.41 3.15 -7.31
N SER A 327 23.25 2.16 -7.52
CA SER A 327 24.64 2.37 -7.98
C SER A 327 24.76 3.02 -9.36
N GLN A 328 23.69 2.95 -10.17
CA GLN A 328 23.62 3.62 -11.46
C GLN A 328 23.24 5.12 -11.37
N GLY A 329 22.89 5.60 -10.18
CA GLY A 329 22.45 6.99 -9.96
C GLY A 329 21.03 7.24 -10.47
N PHE A 330 20.72 8.51 -10.77
CA PHE A 330 19.38 8.92 -11.22
C PHE A 330 19.17 8.80 -12.72
N ILE A 331 20.23 8.55 -13.49
CA ILE A 331 20.16 8.54 -14.96
C ILE A 331 20.06 7.09 -15.44
N HIS A 332 18.88 6.50 -15.33
CA HIS A 332 18.62 5.15 -15.83
C HIS A 332 17.10 4.89 -16.02
N PRO A 333 16.72 3.82 -16.73
CA PRO A 333 15.32 3.54 -17.06
C PRO A 333 14.38 3.30 -15.87
N ALA A 334 14.92 3.02 -14.67
CA ALA A 334 14.11 2.83 -13.47
C ALA A 334 13.71 4.15 -12.77
N THR A 335 14.22 5.30 -13.24
CA THR A 335 13.81 6.61 -12.72
C THR A 335 12.40 6.92 -13.20
N LEU A 336 11.55 7.40 -12.30
CA LEU A 336 10.18 7.78 -12.61
C LEU A 336 10.12 8.99 -13.53
N VAL A 337 9.05 9.10 -14.31
CA VAL A 337 8.80 10.26 -15.15
C VAL A 337 8.55 11.52 -14.30
N PRO A 338 8.81 12.73 -14.84
CA PRO A 338 8.70 13.97 -14.05
C PRO A 338 7.38 14.22 -13.37
N SER A 339 6.26 13.72 -13.91
CA SER A 339 4.93 13.84 -13.32
C SER A 339 4.72 12.98 -12.08
N GLU A 340 5.57 11.98 -11.88
CA GLU A 340 5.53 11.03 -10.77
C GLU A 340 6.61 11.31 -9.71
N LEU A 341 7.47 12.31 -9.93
CA LEU A 341 8.49 12.70 -8.98
C LEU A 341 7.87 13.48 -7.82
N GLU A 342 8.18 13.09 -6.60
CA GLU A 342 7.69 13.72 -5.38
C GLU A 342 8.14 15.18 -5.29
N TYR A 343 9.42 15.46 -5.37
CA TYR A 343 9.99 16.81 -5.26
C TYR A 343 10.47 17.30 -6.64
N ALA A 344 9.52 17.63 -7.51
CA ALA A 344 9.83 17.98 -8.90
C ALA A 344 10.15 19.46 -9.17
N GLU A 345 10.03 20.36 -8.18
CA GLU A 345 10.14 21.80 -8.40
C GLU A 345 11.47 22.22 -9.01
N GLY A 346 12.58 21.74 -8.46
CA GLY A 346 13.91 22.02 -9.01
C GLY A 346 14.11 21.44 -10.42
N TYR A 347 13.53 20.28 -10.71
CA TYR A 347 13.54 19.68 -12.05
C TYR A 347 12.69 20.53 -13.01
N ARG A 348 11.46 20.91 -12.65
CA ARG A 348 10.59 21.76 -13.48
C ARG A 348 11.27 23.07 -13.87
N ALA A 349 11.87 23.77 -12.88
CA ALA A 349 12.61 25.01 -13.14
C ALA A 349 13.75 24.82 -14.16
N ARG A 350 14.39 23.66 -14.21
CA ARG A 350 15.42 23.34 -15.22
C ARG A 350 14.83 23.03 -16.58
N MET A 351 13.67 22.37 -16.63
CA MET A 351 12.95 22.09 -17.86
C MET A 351 12.42 23.36 -18.50
N ASP A 352 11.88 24.29 -17.71
CA ASP A 352 11.46 25.60 -18.19
C ASP A 352 12.62 26.33 -18.89
N VAL A 353 13.82 26.29 -18.30
CA VAL A 353 15.03 26.85 -18.93
C VAL A 353 15.40 26.11 -20.23
N LEU A 354 15.25 24.78 -20.26
CA LEU A 354 15.51 23.99 -21.46
C LEU A 354 14.53 24.36 -22.57
N GLU A 355 13.24 24.45 -22.28
CA GLU A 355 12.21 24.82 -23.25
C GLU A 355 12.48 26.18 -23.91
N THR A 356 12.97 27.16 -23.13
CA THR A 356 13.36 28.47 -23.70
C THR A 356 14.52 28.40 -24.71
N LYS A 357 15.31 27.32 -24.66
CA LYS A 357 16.47 27.08 -25.54
C LYS A 357 16.16 26.16 -26.72
N MET A 358 15.02 25.46 -26.69
CA MET A 358 14.58 24.60 -27.77
C MET A 358 14.28 25.42 -29.01
N LYS A 359 14.74 24.93 -30.18
CA LYS A 359 14.45 25.50 -31.48
C LYS A 359 13.79 24.43 -32.34
N PRO A 360 12.89 24.81 -33.26
CA PRO A 360 12.38 23.88 -34.25
C PRO A 360 13.55 23.20 -34.98
N MET A 361 13.43 21.91 -35.23
CA MET A 361 14.37 21.25 -36.15
C MET A 361 14.13 21.82 -37.54
N GLU A 362 15.21 22.22 -38.22
CA GLU A 362 15.10 22.56 -39.63
C GLU A 362 14.67 21.30 -40.38
N ASP A 363 13.62 21.40 -41.20
CA ASP A 363 13.17 20.32 -42.06
C ASP A 363 14.31 19.94 -43.02
N ASP A 364 15.00 18.85 -42.70
CA ASP A 364 15.97 18.27 -43.63
C ASP A 364 15.18 17.66 -44.79
N LYS A 365 15.13 18.38 -45.90
CA LYS A 365 14.44 17.96 -47.15
C LYS A 365 14.92 16.61 -47.66
N SER A 366 16.02 16.04 -47.11
CA SER A 366 16.53 14.71 -47.46
C SER A 366 15.74 13.57 -46.83
N ASN A 367 14.82 13.86 -45.91
CA ASN A 367 14.04 12.85 -45.18
C ASN A 367 12.60 12.65 -45.73
N SER A 368 12.21 13.39 -46.78
CA SER A 368 10.91 13.19 -47.43
C SER A 368 10.77 11.80 -48.08
N ASP A 369 11.89 11.19 -48.47
CA ASP A 369 11.90 9.89 -49.18
C ASP A 369 11.82 8.67 -48.24
N ARG A 370 11.84 8.89 -46.90
CA ARG A 370 11.74 7.79 -45.92
C ARG A 370 10.31 7.52 -45.43
N LYS A 371 9.38 8.41 -45.65
CA LYS A 371 7.98 8.25 -45.22
C LYS A 371 7.10 7.41 -46.15
N GLU A 372 7.54 7.15 -47.37
CA GLU A 372 6.75 6.39 -48.33
C GLU A 372 6.90 4.85 -48.26
N ASN A 373 7.77 4.34 -47.37
CA ASN A 373 8.04 2.89 -47.31
C ASN A 373 7.53 2.17 -46.02
N TYR A 374 6.65 2.80 -45.23
CA TYR A 374 5.93 2.11 -44.19
C TYR A 374 4.46 1.94 -44.63
N GLU A 375 4.20 0.97 -45.48
CA GLU A 375 2.87 0.37 -45.59
C GLU A 375 2.69 -0.53 -44.38
N ASP A 376 1.64 -0.24 -43.58
CA ASP A 376 1.18 -1.11 -42.50
C ASP A 376 0.84 -2.49 -43.10
N PRO A 377 1.40 -3.58 -42.59
CA PRO A 377 0.88 -4.90 -42.96
C PRO A 377 -0.41 -5.13 -42.18
N ASP A 378 -1.51 -5.34 -42.90
CA ASP A 378 -2.82 -5.79 -42.40
C ASP A 378 -2.75 -7.00 -41.45
#